data_bcf2513a38d44e22a016a160451a42b1
#
_entry.id   bcf2513a38d44e22a016a160451a42b1
#
_cell.length_a   1.000
_cell.length_b   1.000
_cell.length_c   1.000
_cell.angle_alpha   90.00
_cell.angle_beta   90.00
_cell.angle_gamma   90.00
#
_symmetry.space_group_name_H-M   'P 1'
#
loop_
_entity.id
_entity.type
_entity.pdbx_description
1 polymer ?
#
loop_
_entity_poly.entity_id
_entity_poly.type
_entity_poly.pdbx_seq_one_letter_code
_entity_poly.pdbx_strand_id
1 'polypeptide(L)'
;MMTRFRYAWIAALLMASATWAKVDLVTLPPREAVQLTIYNSADLTLARESRALTLKEGANALQFSWAGTLIDPTSLEMLPKANADAIDIAELVYPPRVTGLGLWNVESEVSGKVPVEISYLTSGLSWRAFYMGTLSADEKTMRLQGYVRVTNNSGEDYENAQVRVIVGKVHLLDGIAELARRQYPYGRPVGPLVEGRSDKDLGRKEEMEKSVLLFDAATPAPMDARRKQIVKEGLSEYFLYTIEGTETIPNGWSKRLMSFDVDAVPVVSLYKYEEDRYGPKAVRFLSFANDAEHKLGATPIPDGTLKVYRGVDDEKHLAYEGQSSFKYIPVGEEVELNL
;
A
#
# COMPACT_ATOMS: atom_id res chain seq x y z
N MET A 1 0.32 -88.21 31.01
CA MET A 1 0.17 -86.93 31.66
C MET A 1 0.73 -85.87 30.71
N MET A 2 -0.01 -85.57 29.67
CA MET A 2 0.37 -84.80 28.50
C MET A 2 -0.72 -83.72 28.33
N THR A 3 -0.29 -82.66 27.64
CA THR A 3 -1.14 -81.58 27.17
C THR A 3 -1.34 -80.36 28.09
N ARG A 4 -0.51 -79.33 27.89
CA ARG A 4 -0.87 -77.93 28.04
C ARG A 4 0.29 -76.98 27.66
N PHE A 5 0.68 -76.98 26.34
CA PHE A 5 1.62 -75.99 25.78
C PHE A 5 1.33 -75.75 24.31
N ARG A 6 0.24 -75.04 23.97
CA ARG A 6 -0.03 -74.74 22.54
C ARG A 6 -0.83 -73.45 22.25
N TYR A 7 -0.94 -72.48 23.14
CA TYR A 7 -1.66 -71.22 22.83
C TYR A 7 -0.94 -69.92 23.24
N ALA A 8 0.39 -69.87 23.25
CA ALA A 8 1.16 -68.71 23.65
C ALA A 8 1.80 -67.93 22.50
N TRP A 9 1.47 -68.19 21.22
CA TRP A 9 2.18 -67.57 20.07
C TRP A 9 1.31 -66.79 19.10
N ILE A 10 0.08 -66.38 19.42
CA ILE A 10 -0.82 -65.61 18.52
C ILE A 10 -1.18 -64.21 19.03
N ALA A 11 -0.65 -63.76 20.16
CA ALA A 11 -0.98 -62.44 20.72
C ALA A 11 0.12 -61.37 20.47
N ALA A 12 1.12 -61.60 19.65
CA ALA A 12 2.28 -60.68 19.48
C ALA A 12 2.35 -59.98 18.12
N LEU A 13 1.27 -59.92 17.33
CA LEU A 13 1.37 -59.35 15.97
C LEU A 13 0.21 -58.44 15.61
N LEU A 14 -0.10 -57.42 16.42
CA LEU A 14 -1.02 -56.31 16.06
C LEU A 14 -0.81 -55.07 16.94
N MET A 15 0.44 -54.66 17.16
CA MET A 15 0.74 -53.27 17.46
C MET A 15 1.40 -52.64 16.24
N ALA A 16 0.65 -52.48 15.18
CA ALA A 16 0.97 -51.49 14.19
C ALA A 16 0.78 -50.12 14.88
N SER A 17 1.86 -49.55 15.38
CA SER A 17 1.92 -48.19 15.82
C SER A 17 1.52 -47.35 14.63
N ALA A 18 0.30 -46.82 14.63
CA ALA A 18 -0.09 -45.70 13.84
C ALA A 18 0.84 -44.53 14.26
N THR A 19 1.96 -44.40 13.62
CA THR A 19 2.75 -43.16 13.67
C THR A 19 1.88 -42.11 13.02
N TRP A 20 1.14 -41.39 13.86
CA TRP A 20 0.56 -40.13 13.45
C TRP A 20 1.74 -39.27 13.04
N ALA A 21 1.88 -39.01 11.76
CA ALA A 21 2.84 -38.04 11.25
C ALA A 21 2.47 -36.71 11.93
N LYS A 22 3.25 -36.33 12.93
CA LYS A 22 3.13 -35.04 13.58
C LYS A 22 3.61 -34.03 12.56
N VAL A 23 2.68 -33.38 11.88
CA VAL A 23 3.00 -32.25 11.01
C VAL A 23 3.46 -31.13 11.93
N ASP A 24 4.75 -30.84 11.93
CA ASP A 24 5.31 -29.68 12.63
C ASP A 24 4.89 -28.43 11.86
N LEU A 25 3.83 -27.82 12.33
CA LEU A 25 3.33 -26.56 11.78
C LEU A 25 4.25 -25.42 12.23
N VAL A 26 4.89 -24.76 11.29
CA VAL A 26 5.80 -23.64 11.56
C VAL A 26 5.12 -22.32 11.17
N THR A 27 5.01 -21.41 12.14
CA THR A 27 4.60 -20.03 11.87
C THR A 27 5.71 -19.30 11.11
N LEU A 28 5.34 -18.48 10.14
CA LEU A 28 6.33 -17.69 9.40
C LEU A 28 7.13 -16.75 10.31
N PRO A 29 8.46 -16.66 10.11
CA PRO A 29 9.29 -15.72 10.84
C PRO A 29 8.91 -14.27 10.51
N PRO A 30 9.35 -13.29 11.33
CA PRO A 30 9.16 -11.88 11.04
C PRO A 30 9.69 -11.47 9.67
N ARG A 31 9.13 -10.40 9.11
CA ARG A 31 9.61 -9.79 7.86
C ARG A 31 11.00 -9.20 8.07
N GLU A 32 11.93 -9.46 7.16
CA GLU A 32 13.23 -8.81 7.09
C GLU A 32 13.14 -7.51 6.28
N ALA A 33 12.32 -7.52 5.24
CA ALA A 33 12.04 -6.36 4.41
C ALA A 33 10.63 -6.45 3.83
N VAL A 34 10.02 -5.31 3.54
CA VAL A 34 8.76 -5.22 2.81
C VAL A 34 8.80 -4.06 1.81
N GLN A 35 8.24 -4.30 0.62
CA GLN A 35 8.05 -3.32 -0.42
C GLN A 35 6.57 -3.24 -0.76
N LEU A 36 6.03 -2.03 -0.80
CA LEU A 36 4.64 -1.73 -1.17
C LEU A 36 4.62 -0.97 -2.49
N THR A 37 3.87 -1.45 -3.48
CA THR A 37 3.59 -0.72 -4.71
C THR A 37 2.10 -0.44 -4.77
N ILE A 38 1.71 0.84 -4.60
CA ILE A 38 0.32 1.27 -4.41
C ILE A 38 -0.25 1.78 -5.74
N TYR A 39 -1.29 1.09 -6.23
CA TYR A 39 -2.05 1.41 -7.45
C TYR A 39 -3.36 2.08 -7.08
N ASN A 40 -3.33 3.40 -6.88
CA ASN A 40 -4.46 4.15 -6.32
C ASN A 40 -5.75 4.06 -7.16
N SER A 41 -5.62 3.94 -8.49
CA SER A 41 -6.77 3.86 -9.39
C SER A 41 -7.64 2.60 -9.24
N ALA A 42 -7.09 1.56 -8.59
CA ALA A 42 -7.73 0.25 -8.46
C ALA A 42 -7.96 -0.19 -7.01
N ASP A 43 -7.63 0.65 -6.01
CA ASP A 43 -7.57 0.25 -4.59
C ASP A 43 -6.79 -1.06 -4.41
N LEU A 44 -5.63 -1.11 -5.04
CA LEU A 44 -4.79 -2.29 -5.09
C LEU A 44 -3.36 -1.95 -4.70
N THR A 45 -2.74 -2.82 -3.91
CA THR A 45 -1.33 -2.72 -3.55
C THR A 45 -0.69 -4.08 -3.70
N LEU A 46 0.44 -4.12 -4.43
CA LEU A 46 1.32 -5.28 -4.43
C LEU A 46 2.28 -5.14 -3.25
N ALA A 47 2.19 -6.07 -2.31
CA ALA A 47 3.14 -6.23 -1.23
C ALA A 47 4.13 -7.36 -1.58
N ARG A 48 5.43 -7.11 -1.33
CA ARG A 48 6.50 -8.09 -1.49
C ARG A 48 7.31 -8.12 -0.20
N GLU A 49 7.36 -9.26 0.45
CA GLU A 49 8.01 -9.45 1.74
C GLU A 49 9.20 -10.40 1.60
N SER A 50 10.33 -10.05 2.21
CA SER A 50 11.45 -10.96 2.35
C SER A 50 11.46 -11.56 3.75
N ARG A 51 11.63 -12.87 3.85
CA ARG A 51 11.70 -13.62 5.11
C ARG A 51 12.77 -14.70 5.02
N ALA A 52 13.39 -15.07 6.13
CA ALA A 52 14.30 -16.20 6.21
C ALA A 52 13.61 -17.39 6.89
N LEU A 53 13.13 -18.32 6.08
CA LEU A 53 12.54 -19.58 6.56
C LEU A 53 13.61 -20.51 7.10
N THR A 54 13.30 -21.24 8.18
CA THR A 54 14.13 -22.37 8.61
C THR A 54 13.45 -23.64 8.14
N LEU A 55 14.02 -24.26 7.11
CA LEU A 55 13.53 -25.52 6.53
C LEU A 55 14.30 -26.71 7.09
N LYS A 56 13.64 -27.85 7.11
CA LYS A 56 14.22 -29.18 7.32
C LYS A 56 14.24 -29.88 5.98
N GLU A 57 15.14 -30.83 5.80
CA GLU A 57 15.10 -31.76 4.66
C GLU A 57 13.80 -32.55 4.70
N GLY A 58 13.13 -32.68 3.54
CA GLY A 58 11.81 -33.29 3.36
C GLY A 58 10.67 -32.28 3.51
N ALA A 59 9.51 -32.75 3.95
CA ALA A 59 8.28 -31.99 4.03
C ALA A 59 8.27 -30.95 5.17
N ASN A 60 7.89 -29.73 4.82
CA ASN A 60 7.70 -28.60 5.73
C ASN A 60 6.29 -28.01 5.52
N ALA A 61 5.54 -27.79 6.60
CA ALA A 61 4.26 -27.11 6.56
C ALA A 61 4.38 -25.72 7.21
N LEU A 62 4.18 -24.67 6.40
CA LEU A 62 4.33 -23.28 6.81
C LEU A 62 2.98 -22.60 6.87
N GLN A 63 2.65 -22.03 8.03
CA GLN A 63 1.40 -21.31 8.23
C GLN A 63 1.55 -19.84 7.89
N PHE A 64 0.68 -19.33 7.01
CA PHE A 64 0.50 -17.91 6.75
C PHE A 64 -0.91 -17.48 7.13
N SER A 65 -1.02 -16.44 7.97
CA SER A 65 -2.30 -15.89 8.39
C SER A 65 -2.49 -14.49 7.83
N TRP A 66 -3.67 -14.22 7.29
CA TRP A 66 -4.12 -12.90 6.85
C TRP A 66 -5.45 -12.51 7.51
N ALA A 67 -5.76 -13.11 8.64
CA ALA A 67 -6.99 -12.83 9.38
C ALA A 67 -7.05 -11.35 9.80
N GLY A 68 -8.17 -10.69 9.50
CA GLY A 68 -8.37 -9.27 9.79
C GLY A 68 -7.71 -8.31 8.81
N THR A 69 -7.11 -8.81 7.73
CA THR A 69 -6.49 -8.00 6.67
C THR A 69 -7.35 -8.01 5.39
N LEU A 70 -6.99 -7.14 4.43
CA LEU A 70 -7.60 -7.09 3.10
C LEU A 70 -6.71 -7.76 2.04
N ILE A 71 -5.92 -8.75 2.43
CA ILE A 71 -5.10 -9.54 1.51
C ILE A 71 -6.00 -10.42 0.66
N ASP A 72 -5.75 -10.43 -0.65
CA ASP A 72 -6.34 -11.39 -1.57
C ASP A 72 -5.58 -12.71 -1.50
N PRO A 73 -6.16 -13.77 -0.89
CA PRO A 73 -5.45 -15.04 -0.72
C PRO A 73 -5.19 -15.76 -2.04
N THR A 74 -5.88 -15.41 -3.14
CA THR A 74 -5.66 -16.01 -4.46
C THR A 74 -4.39 -15.50 -5.13
N SER A 75 -3.86 -14.38 -4.64
CA SER A 75 -2.66 -13.73 -5.15
C SER A 75 -1.39 -14.10 -4.38
N LEU A 76 -1.51 -14.94 -3.37
CA LEU A 76 -0.38 -15.36 -2.54
C LEU A 76 0.59 -16.22 -3.32
N GLU A 77 1.83 -15.77 -3.40
CA GLU A 77 2.93 -16.48 -4.05
C GLU A 77 4.14 -16.48 -3.12
N MET A 78 4.89 -17.59 -3.10
CA MET A 78 6.16 -17.71 -2.40
C MET A 78 7.24 -18.19 -3.36
N LEU A 79 8.38 -17.52 -3.35
CA LEU A 79 9.52 -17.84 -4.20
C LEU A 79 10.79 -17.95 -3.34
N PRO A 80 11.52 -19.09 -3.41
CA PRO A 80 12.83 -19.18 -2.79
C PRO A 80 13.83 -18.28 -3.52
N LYS A 81 14.64 -17.53 -2.76
CA LYS A 81 15.68 -16.63 -3.29
C LYS A 81 17.05 -17.28 -3.33
N ALA A 82 17.19 -18.43 -2.69
CA ALA A 82 18.40 -19.27 -2.73
C ALA A 82 17.98 -20.73 -2.76
N ASN A 83 18.82 -21.59 -3.35
CA ASN A 83 18.58 -23.02 -3.49
C ASN A 83 17.24 -23.37 -4.17
N ALA A 84 16.82 -22.55 -5.14
CA ALA A 84 15.52 -22.69 -5.79
C ALA A 84 15.32 -24.08 -6.43
N ASP A 85 16.38 -24.68 -6.97
CA ASP A 85 16.34 -25.99 -7.59
C ASP A 85 16.18 -27.15 -6.57
N ALA A 86 16.42 -26.88 -5.28
CA ALA A 86 16.35 -27.83 -4.17
C ALA A 86 15.12 -27.61 -3.27
N ILE A 87 14.24 -26.69 -3.64
CA ILE A 87 13.06 -26.33 -2.85
C ILE A 87 11.85 -26.28 -3.78
N ASP A 88 10.92 -27.20 -3.56
CA ASP A 88 9.64 -27.24 -4.26
C ASP A 88 8.52 -26.72 -3.35
N ILE A 89 7.82 -25.68 -3.82
CA ILE A 89 6.62 -25.15 -3.17
C ILE A 89 5.42 -25.84 -3.82
N ALA A 90 5.05 -27.00 -3.27
CA ALA A 90 4.12 -27.92 -3.90
C ALA A 90 2.71 -27.33 -4.00
N GLU A 91 2.19 -26.77 -2.91
CA GLU A 91 0.82 -26.23 -2.88
C GLU A 91 0.59 -25.27 -1.71
N LEU A 92 -0.42 -24.40 -1.87
CA LEU A 92 -1.03 -23.61 -0.80
C LEU A 92 -2.40 -24.19 -0.49
N VAL A 93 -2.55 -24.77 0.69
CA VAL A 93 -3.79 -25.42 1.14
C VAL A 93 -4.58 -24.48 2.05
N TYR A 94 -5.90 -24.43 1.84
CA TYR A 94 -6.81 -23.64 2.68
C TYR A 94 -7.61 -24.58 3.61
N PRO A 95 -7.34 -24.57 4.92
CA PRO A 95 -8.03 -25.45 5.85
C PRO A 95 -9.54 -25.19 5.86
N PRO A 96 -10.40 -26.24 5.82
CA PRO A 96 -11.82 -26.07 5.89
C PRO A 96 -12.22 -25.50 7.26
N ARG A 97 -13.18 -24.58 7.29
CA ARG A 97 -13.72 -23.93 8.51
C ARG A 97 -12.77 -22.92 9.19
N VAL A 98 -11.58 -22.68 8.67
CA VAL A 98 -10.68 -21.63 9.14
C VAL A 98 -10.55 -20.59 8.05
N THR A 99 -10.95 -19.35 8.35
CA THR A 99 -10.82 -18.22 7.43
C THR A 99 -9.57 -17.43 7.76
N GLY A 100 -8.93 -16.86 6.73
CA GLY A 100 -7.76 -16.00 6.93
C GLY A 100 -6.46 -16.75 7.23
N LEU A 101 -6.37 -18.03 6.82
CA LEU A 101 -5.21 -18.89 7.03
C LEU A 101 -4.95 -19.78 5.80
N GLY A 102 -3.69 -19.91 5.43
CA GLY A 102 -3.19 -20.88 4.46
C GLY A 102 -1.99 -21.66 4.99
N LEU A 103 -1.80 -22.83 4.45
CA LEU A 103 -0.65 -23.70 4.72
C LEU A 103 0.10 -23.96 3.42
N TRP A 104 1.36 -23.54 3.34
CA TRP A 104 2.24 -23.96 2.28
C TRP A 104 2.87 -25.31 2.62
N ASN A 105 2.73 -26.24 1.72
CA ASN A 105 3.48 -27.48 1.73
C ASN A 105 4.75 -27.30 0.89
N VAL A 106 5.89 -27.36 1.56
CA VAL A 106 7.21 -27.15 0.94
C VAL A 106 8.05 -28.39 1.11
N GLU A 107 8.50 -28.96 0.00
CA GLU A 107 9.50 -30.04 -0.02
C GLU A 107 10.88 -29.43 -0.19
N SER A 108 11.82 -29.79 0.66
CA SER A 108 13.17 -29.24 0.65
C SER A 108 14.22 -30.35 0.67
N GLU A 109 15.18 -30.27 -0.23
CA GLU A 109 16.38 -31.15 -0.23
C GLU A 109 17.49 -30.61 0.69
N VAL A 110 17.31 -29.41 1.23
CA VAL A 110 18.28 -28.70 2.09
C VAL A 110 17.68 -28.38 3.46
N SER A 111 18.53 -28.37 4.48
CA SER A 111 18.17 -27.92 5.81
C SER A 111 18.87 -26.60 6.15
N GLY A 112 18.20 -25.75 6.94
CA GLY A 112 18.75 -24.47 7.38
C GLY A 112 17.93 -23.26 7.00
N LYS A 113 18.54 -22.07 7.08
CA LYS A 113 17.90 -20.81 6.73
C LYS A 113 17.89 -20.61 5.22
N VAL A 114 16.71 -20.37 4.67
CA VAL A 114 16.47 -20.10 3.25
C VAL A 114 15.74 -18.76 3.13
N PRO A 115 16.32 -17.79 2.42
CA PRO A 115 15.61 -16.53 2.14
C PRO A 115 14.53 -16.79 1.10
N VAL A 116 13.33 -16.33 1.38
CA VAL A 116 12.17 -16.39 0.48
C VAL A 116 11.58 -15.03 0.28
N GLU A 117 10.90 -14.85 -0.84
CA GLU A 117 10.02 -13.71 -1.09
C GLU A 117 8.58 -14.20 -1.12
N ILE A 118 7.72 -13.52 -0.36
CA ILE A 118 6.28 -13.73 -0.39
C ILE A 118 5.66 -12.48 -1.00
N SER A 119 4.90 -12.67 -2.07
CA SER A 119 4.15 -11.59 -2.72
C SER A 119 2.66 -11.83 -2.65
N TYR A 120 1.89 -10.73 -2.54
CA TYR A 120 0.44 -10.76 -2.52
C TYR A 120 -0.15 -9.40 -2.89
N LEU A 121 -1.39 -9.42 -3.32
CA LEU A 121 -2.21 -8.25 -3.52
C LEU A 121 -3.04 -7.97 -2.26
N THR A 122 -3.15 -6.70 -1.90
CA THR A 122 -3.99 -6.23 -0.80
C THR A 122 -4.71 -4.95 -1.18
N SER A 123 -5.83 -4.69 -0.53
CA SER A 123 -6.58 -3.43 -0.63
C SER A 123 -6.40 -2.58 0.62
N GLY A 124 -7.00 -1.38 0.62
CA GLY A 124 -7.03 -0.50 1.78
C GLY A 124 -5.79 0.38 1.95
N LEU A 125 -4.78 0.29 1.07
CA LEU A 125 -3.75 1.30 0.99
C LEU A 125 -4.09 2.27 -0.14
N SER A 126 -3.92 3.55 0.14
CA SER A 126 -4.14 4.61 -0.83
C SER A 126 -3.12 5.73 -0.65
N TRP A 127 -2.95 6.53 -1.69
CA TRP A 127 -2.13 7.73 -1.60
C TRP A 127 -2.81 8.91 -2.29
N ARG A 128 -2.43 10.13 -1.88
CA ARG A 128 -2.86 11.38 -2.52
C ARG A 128 -1.71 12.35 -2.51
N ALA A 129 -1.55 13.07 -3.63
CA ALA A 129 -0.63 14.19 -3.71
C ALA A 129 -1.32 15.48 -3.28
N PHE A 130 -0.55 16.36 -2.64
CA PHE A 130 -0.95 17.73 -2.37
C PHE A 130 0.28 18.62 -2.37
N TYR A 131 0.06 19.91 -2.61
CA TYR A 131 1.11 20.84 -2.89
C TYR A 131 0.95 22.10 -2.04
N MET A 132 2.08 22.68 -1.67
CA MET A 132 2.15 23.99 -1.05
C MET A 132 2.95 24.93 -1.93
N GLY A 133 2.33 26.01 -2.36
CA GLY A 133 2.96 27.09 -3.08
C GLY A 133 3.14 28.31 -2.20
N THR A 134 4.35 28.85 -2.07
CA THR A 134 4.59 30.12 -1.38
C THR A 134 5.07 31.14 -2.39
N LEU A 135 4.21 32.12 -2.69
CA LEU A 135 4.51 33.20 -3.62
C LEU A 135 5.54 34.16 -3.02
N SER A 136 6.42 34.67 -3.89
CA SER A 136 7.25 35.83 -3.58
C SER A 136 6.41 37.10 -3.43
N ALA A 137 6.97 38.13 -2.82
CA ALA A 137 6.28 39.40 -2.61
C ALA A 137 5.85 40.08 -3.93
N ASP A 138 6.62 39.90 -5.00
CA ASP A 138 6.32 40.42 -6.35
C ASP A 138 5.45 39.49 -7.19
N GLU A 139 5.03 38.34 -6.65
CA GLU A 139 4.18 37.32 -7.28
C GLU A 139 4.71 36.74 -8.60
N LYS A 140 6.01 36.89 -8.87
CA LYS A 140 6.63 36.36 -10.10
C LYS A 140 7.23 34.98 -9.94
N THR A 141 7.46 34.56 -8.71
CA THR A 141 7.99 33.25 -8.39
C THR A 141 7.25 32.61 -7.26
N MET A 142 7.28 31.27 -7.21
CA MET A 142 6.67 30.48 -6.16
C MET A 142 7.65 29.38 -5.72
N ARG A 143 7.81 29.20 -4.41
CA ARG A 143 8.37 27.98 -3.89
C ARG A 143 7.28 26.92 -3.96
N LEU A 144 7.53 25.83 -4.69
CA LEU A 144 6.57 24.75 -4.85
C LEU A 144 7.06 23.48 -4.13
N GLN A 145 6.30 23.05 -3.16
CA GLN A 145 6.56 21.84 -2.38
C GLN A 145 5.49 20.79 -2.67
N GLY A 146 5.93 19.61 -3.10
CA GLY A 146 5.06 18.46 -3.33
C GLY A 146 5.11 17.47 -2.17
N TYR A 147 3.98 16.92 -1.81
CA TYR A 147 3.83 15.92 -0.76
C TYR A 147 2.94 14.77 -1.22
N VAL A 148 3.24 13.59 -0.71
CA VAL A 148 2.38 12.40 -0.84
C VAL A 148 1.90 12.00 0.54
N ARG A 149 0.60 11.86 0.73
CA ARG A 149 0.01 11.26 1.91
C ARG A 149 -0.36 9.83 1.59
N VAL A 150 0.24 8.88 2.30
CA VAL A 150 -0.11 7.46 2.23
C VAL A 150 -1.00 7.13 3.41
N THR A 151 -2.11 6.43 3.16
CA THR A 151 -3.07 5.97 4.18
C THR A 151 -3.12 4.47 4.14
N ASN A 152 -3.09 3.82 5.30
CA ASN A 152 -3.15 2.38 5.44
C ASN A 152 -4.40 1.97 6.24
N ASN A 153 -5.34 1.30 5.59
CA ASN A 153 -6.53 0.68 6.17
C ASN A 153 -6.62 -0.80 5.76
N SER A 154 -5.48 -1.43 5.50
CA SER A 154 -5.41 -2.81 4.99
C SER A 154 -5.65 -3.88 6.05
N GLY A 155 -5.67 -3.50 7.33
CA GLY A 155 -5.69 -4.43 8.46
C GLY A 155 -4.30 -4.91 8.90
N GLU A 156 -3.23 -4.52 8.20
CA GLU A 156 -1.86 -4.96 8.44
C GLU A 156 -0.94 -3.77 8.74
N ASP A 157 -0.02 -3.91 9.70
CA ASP A 157 1.03 -2.93 9.95
C ASP A 157 2.21 -3.18 9.01
N TYR A 158 2.69 -2.14 8.34
CA TYR A 158 3.88 -2.22 7.49
C TYR A 158 5.03 -1.45 8.12
N GLU A 159 5.91 -2.19 8.79
CA GLU A 159 7.11 -1.64 9.42
C GLU A 159 8.27 -1.60 8.42
N ASN A 160 9.00 -0.47 8.40
CA ASN A 160 10.18 -0.27 7.55
C ASN A 160 9.95 -0.63 6.07
N ALA A 161 8.76 -0.30 5.55
CA ALA A 161 8.37 -0.59 4.18
C ALA A 161 9.02 0.38 3.19
N GLN A 162 9.58 -0.13 2.11
CA GLN A 162 9.88 0.66 0.93
C GLN A 162 8.57 0.97 0.20
N VAL A 163 8.18 2.23 0.15
CA VAL A 163 6.92 2.66 -0.45
C VAL A 163 7.14 3.12 -1.87
N ARG A 164 6.34 2.58 -2.78
CA ARG A 164 6.29 2.94 -4.20
C ARG A 164 4.85 3.32 -4.54
N VAL A 165 4.66 4.40 -5.28
CA VAL A 165 3.35 4.85 -5.72
C VAL A 165 3.30 4.96 -7.24
N ILE A 166 2.20 4.50 -7.82
CA ILE A 166 1.97 4.52 -9.26
C ILE A 166 1.14 5.76 -9.60
N VAL A 167 1.67 6.58 -10.49
CA VAL A 167 1.02 7.77 -11.05
C VAL A 167 0.65 7.49 -12.49
N GLY A 168 -0.60 7.76 -12.86
CA GLY A 168 -1.17 7.45 -14.17
C GLY A 168 -2.33 6.46 -14.09
N LYS A 169 -2.86 6.08 -15.24
CA LYS A 169 -3.93 5.09 -15.32
C LYS A 169 -3.33 3.73 -15.59
N VAL A 170 -3.47 2.83 -14.65
CA VAL A 170 -3.17 1.41 -14.84
C VAL A 170 -4.44 0.72 -15.32
N HIS A 171 -4.41 0.13 -16.49
CA HIS A 171 -5.49 -0.73 -16.98
C HIS A 171 -5.35 -2.10 -16.33
N LEU A 172 -5.90 -2.21 -15.11
CA LEU A 172 -6.07 -3.52 -14.49
C LEU A 172 -7.34 -4.15 -15.08
N LEU A 173 -7.26 -5.42 -15.38
CA LEU A 173 -8.45 -6.20 -15.72
C LEU A 173 -9.40 -6.12 -14.51
N ASP A 174 -10.66 -5.74 -14.74
CA ASP A 174 -11.68 -5.47 -13.70
C ASP A 174 -11.80 -6.58 -12.65
N GLY A 175 -11.45 -7.82 -13.02
CA GLY A 175 -11.51 -8.99 -12.14
C GLY A 175 -10.59 -8.93 -10.91
N ILE A 176 -9.43 -8.26 -10.97
CA ILE A 176 -8.47 -8.24 -9.84
C ILE A 176 -8.98 -7.31 -8.73
N ALA A 177 -9.48 -6.13 -9.08
CA ALA A 177 -10.06 -5.21 -8.11
C ALA A 177 -11.32 -5.78 -7.44
N GLU A 178 -12.08 -6.60 -8.16
CA GLU A 178 -13.26 -7.28 -7.65
C GLU A 178 -12.89 -8.45 -6.72
N LEU A 179 -11.85 -9.21 -7.04
CA LEU A 179 -11.31 -10.27 -6.20
C LEU A 179 -10.78 -9.73 -4.87
N ALA A 180 -10.05 -8.62 -4.89
CA ALA A 180 -9.54 -7.97 -3.68
C ALA A 180 -10.65 -7.43 -2.75
N ARG A 181 -11.83 -7.10 -3.30
CA ARG A 181 -13.02 -6.64 -2.55
C ARG A 181 -13.91 -7.77 -2.06
N ARG A 182 -13.71 -9.00 -2.53
CA ARG A 182 -14.54 -10.14 -2.13
C ARG A 182 -14.24 -10.52 -0.69
N GLN A 183 -15.23 -10.37 0.16
CA GLN A 183 -15.22 -10.87 1.55
C GLN A 183 -15.07 -12.40 1.64
N TYR A 184 -15.33 -13.12 0.53
CA TYR A 184 -15.23 -14.57 0.38
C TYR A 184 -14.70 -14.93 -1.01
N PRO A 185 -13.39 -14.99 -1.24
CA PRO A 185 -12.79 -15.27 -2.56
C PRO A 185 -13.20 -16.63 -3.16
N TYR A 186 -13.59 -17.59 -2.32
CA TYR A 186 -13.92 -18.97 -2.72
C TYR A 186 -15.41 -19.30 -2.69
N GLY A 187 -16.30 -18.29 -2.68
CA GLY A 187 -17.73 -18.50 -2.58
C GLY A 187 -18.19 -18.78 -1.14
N ARG A 188 -19.39 -18.34 -0.81
CA ARG A 188 -20.04 -18.73 0.45
C ARG A 188 -20.31 -20.22 0.42
N PRO A 189 -19.96 -20.98 1.50
CA PRO A 189 -20.62 -22.26 1.71
C PRO A 189 -22.13 -22.00 1.72
N VAL A 190 -22.88 -22.71 0.88
CA VAL A 190 -24.33 -22.57 0.80
C VAL A 190 -24.92 -23.01 2.14
N GLY A 191 -25.12 -22.05 3.04
CA GLY A 191 -25.92 -22.22 4.24
C GLY A 191 -27.35 -21.81 3.94
N PRO A 192 -28.34 -22.30 4.69
CA PRO A 192 -29.76 -22.01 4.43
C PRO A 192 -29.98 -20.48 4.49
N LEU A 193 -30.69 -19.97 3.46
CA LEU A 193 -31.10 -18.59 3.34
C LEU A 193 -31.93 -18.17 4.56
N VAL A 194 -31.38 -17.31 5.41
CA VAL A 194 -32.16 -16.54 6.37
C VAL A 194 -32.20 -15.11 5.83
N GLU A 195 -33.37 -14.79 5.26
CA GLU A 195 -33.73 -13.41 4.95
C GLU A 195 -33.85 -12.60 6.26
N GLY A 196 -32.99 -11.62 6.41
CA GLY A 196 -33.05 -10.70 7.54
C GLY A 196 -32.25 -9.43 7.20
N ARG A 197 -32.86 -8.53 6.47
CA ARG A 197 -32.31 -7.20 6.19
C ARG A 197 -32.43 -6.35 7.44
N SER A 198 -31.30 -5.88 7.97
CA SER A 198 -31.29 -4.93 9.08
C SER A 198 -30.64 -3.62 8.67
N ASP A 199 -31.42 -2.55 8.74
CA ASP A 199 -31.11 -1.15 8.35
C ASP A 199 -30.15 -0.44 9.33
N LYS A 200 -29.07 -1.09 9.82
CA LYS A 200 -28.15 -0.49 10.81
C LYS A 200 -26.81 -0.01 10.25
N ASP A 201 -26.55 -0.16 8.93
CA ASP A 201 -25.24 0.17 8.37
C ASP A 201 -25.07 1.61 7.86
N LEU A 202 -26.13 2.43 7.89
CA LEU A 202 -26.03 3.81 7.42
C LEU A 202 -25.48 4.81 8.45
N GLY A 203 -25.53 4.49 9.73
CA GLY A 203 -25.06 5.39 10.81
C GLY A 203 -23.55 5.40 11.05
N ARG A 204 -22.82 4.42 10.54
CA ARG A 204 -21.39 4.25 10.84
C ARG A 204 -20.44 5.06 9.95
N LYS A 205 -20.91 5.53 8.80
CA LYS A 205 -20.12 6.38 7.90
C LYS A 205 -19.98 7.82 8.37
N GLU A 206 -20.99 8.37 9.03
CA GLU A 206 -20.97 9.77 9.49
C GLU A 206 -20.09 10.01 10.73
N GLU A 207 -19.92 9.00 11.59
CA GLU A 207 -19.03 9.12 12.76
C GLU A 207 -17.54 9.07 12.39
N MET A 208 -17.18 8.35 11.33
CA MET A 208 -15.78 8.23 10.89
C MET A 208 -15.27 9.51 10.19
N GLU A 209 -16.15 10.28 9.54
CA GLU A 209 -15.80 11.57 8.93
C GLU A 209 -15.54 12.67 9.97
N LYS A 210 -16.22 12.62 11.09
CA LYS A 210 -16.04 13.61 12.19
C LYS A 210 -14.76 13.40 13.00
N SER A 211 -14.26 12.16 13.10
CA SER A 211 -13.02 11.88 13.87
C SER A 211 -11.75 12.30 13.13
N VAL A 212 -11.79 12.40 11.80
CA VAL A 212 -10.63 12.79 10.97
C VAL A 212 -10.30 14.29 11.10
N LEU A 213 -11.28 15.13 11.51
CA LEU A 213 -11.09 16.58 11.62
C LEU A 213 -10.45 17.05 12.94
N LEU A 214 -10.31 16.19 13.94
CA LEU A 214 -9.83 16.57 15.28
C LEU A 214 -8.34 16.28 15.56
N PHE A 215 -7.60 15.65 14.62
CA PHE A 215 -6.20 15.25 14.85
C PHE A 215 -5.15 16.12 14.16
N ASP A 216 -5.49 17.26 13.60
CA ASP A 216 -4.56 18.13 12.84
C ASP A 216 -3.75 19.12 13.73
N ALA A 217 -3.74 18.93 15.05
CA ALA A 217 -3.10 19.84 16.01
C ALA A 217 -2.00 19.18 16.87
N ALA A 218 -1.19 18.28 16.32
CA ALA A 218 0.01 17.80 17.00
C ALA A 218 1.25 18.48 16.40
N THR A 219 1.89 19.34 17.19
CA THR A 219 3.16 20.02 16.91
C THR A 219 4.25 19.00 16.58
N PRO A 220 4.98 19.11 15.47
CA PRO A 220 6.08 18.19 15.16
C PRO A 220 7.30 18.49 16.00
N ALA A 221 7.85 17.46 16.65
CA ALA A 221 9.20 17.49 17.20
C ALA A 221 10.23 17.71 16.07
N PRO A 222 11.35 18.39 16.30
CA PRO A 222 12.35 18.62 15.28
C PRO A 222 13.08 17.31 14.96
N MET A 223 12.74 16.68 13.86
CA MET A 223 13.52 15.64 13.22
C MET A 223 14.47 16.27 12.22
N ASP A 224 15.73 15.87 12.31
CA ASP A 224 16.80 16.17 11.35
C ASP A 224 16.38 15.68 9.95
N ALA A 225 15.76 16.57 9.20
CA ALA A 225 15.16 16.26 7.91
C ALA A 225 16.24 16.28 6.81
N ARG A 226 17.04 15.22 6.72
CA ARG A 226 17.67 14.92 5.42
C ARG A 226 16.56 14.79 4.40
N ARG A 227 16.60 15.65 3.37
CA ARG A 227 15.67 15.59 2.24
C ARG A 227 15.78 14.21 1.58
N LYS A 228 14.74 13.39 1.72
CA LYS A 228 14.63 12.11 1.02
C LYS A 228 14.37 12.38 -0.46
N GLN A 229 15.12 11.72 -1.34
CA GLN A 229 14.91 11.81 -2.77
C GLN A 229 13.90 10.75 -3.22
N ILE A 230 13.10 11.09 -4.22
CA ILE A 230 12.22 10.13 -4.89
C ILE A 230 12.87 9.74 -6.20
N VAL A 231 13.17 8.45 -6.35
CA VAL A 231 13.61 7.88 -7.62
C VAL A 231 12.36 7.63 -8.47
N LYS A 232 12.39 8.10 -9.71
CA LYS A 232 11.26 8.12 -10.64
C LYS A 232 11.63 7.32 -11.88
N GLU A 233 10.78 6.34 -12.21
CA GLU A 233 10.96 5.45 -13.36
C GLU A 233 9.73 5.54 -14.26
N GLY A 234 9.91 5.80 -15.56
CA GLY A 234 8.84 5.79 -16.55
C GLY A 234 8.59 4.36 -17.05
N LEU A 235 7.34 3.91 -16.93
CA LEU A 235 6.87 2.66 -17.50
C LEU A 235 5.75 3.02 -18.48
N SER A 236 5.87 2.66 -19.74
CA SER A 236 5.11 3.08 -20.93
C SER A 236 3.81 3.90 -20.79
N GLU A 237 2.97 3.68 -19.78
CA GLU A 237 1.70 4.39 -19.54
C GLU A 237 1.57 4.99 -18.13
N TYR A 238 2.51 4.71 -17.24
CA TYR A 238 2.52 5.20 -15.86
C TYR A 238 3.93 5.46 -15.36
N PHE A 239 4.03 6.24 -14.30
CA PHE A 239 5.28 6.54 -13.61
C PHE A 239 5.28 5.90 -12.23
N LEU A 240 6.39 5.25 -11.92
CA LEU A 240 6.65 4.68 -10.61
C LEU A 240 7.49 5.67 -9.79
N TYR A 241 6.98 6.08 -8.65
CA TYR A 241 7.67 6.93 -7.71
C TYR A 241 8.07 6.11 -6.49
N THR A 242 9.36 5.90 -6.31
CA THR A 242 9.91 5.22 -5.14
C THR A 242 10.31 6.28 -4.09
N ILE A 243 9.72 6.19 -2.90
CA ILE A 243 10.05 7.05 -1.77
C ILE A 243 11.38 6.56 -1.19
N GLU A 244 12.35 7.47 -1.04
CA GLU A 244 13.69 7.13 -0.54
C GLU A 244 13.62 6.59 0.90
N GLY A 245 14.37 5.51 1.14
CA GLY A 245 14.43 4.82 2.41
C GLY A 245 13.19 3.98 2.69
N THR A 246 12.94 3.76 3.96
CA THR A 246 11.81 2.96 4.44
C THR A 246 10.90 3.77 5.34
N GLU A 247 9.62 3.39 5.39
CA GLU A 247 8.58 4.06 6.16
C GLU A 247 7.77 3.04 6.95
N THR A 248 7.49 3.34 8.22
CA THR A 248 6.52 2.56 9.01
C THR A 248 5.15 3.19 8.88
N ILE A 249 4.18 2.42 8.40
CA ILE A 249 2.81 2.86 8.16
C ILE A 249 1.86 1.90 8.87
N PRO A 250 1.52 2.17 10.14
CA PRO A 250 0.60 1.33 10.91
C PRO A 250 -0.81 1.31 10.30
N ASN A 251 -1.55 0.26 10.55
CA ASN A 251 -2.95 0.17 10.14
C ASN A 251 -3.80 1.27 10.81
N GLY A 252 -4.69 1.89 10.04
CA GLY A 252 -5.52 3.01 10.47
C GLY A 252 -4.80 4.38 10.45
N TRP A 253 -3.52 4.43 10.05
CA TRP A 253 -2.73 5.66 10.05
C TRP A 253 -2.52 6.22 8.64
N SER A 254 -2.29 7.54 8.61
CA SER A 254 -1.82 8.24 7.41
C SER A 254 -0.46 8.88 7.69
N LYS A 255 0.42 8.86 6.70
CA LYS A 255 1.74 9.47 6.77
C LYS A 255 1.95 10.43 5.60
N ARG A 256 2.45 11.64 5.92
CA ARG A 256 2.84 12.65 4.94
C ARG A 256 4.31 12.51 4.61
N LEU A 257 4.64 12.38 3.35
CA LEU A 257 5.98 12.21 2.82
C LEU A 257 6.27 13.35 1.84
N MET A 258 7.47 13.95 1.91
CA MET A 258 7.88 14.99 0.97
C MET A 258 8.27 14.34 -0.35
N SER A 259 7.73 14.85 -1.45
CA SER A 259 8.02 14.39 -2.81
C SER A 259 9.09 15.24 -3.48
N PHE A 260 8.95 16.55 -3.42
CA PHE A 260 9.93 17.51 -3.94
C PHE A 260 9.77 18.89 -3.28
N ASP A 261 10.80 19.69 -3.40
CA ASP A 261 10.84 21.08 -2.90
C ASP A 261 11.67 21.91 -3.89
N VAL A 262 11.02 22.79 -4.62
CA VAL A 262 11.64 23.62 -5.68
C VAL A 262 11.45 25.08 -5.33
N ASP A 263 12.56 25.79 -5.16
CA ASP A 263 12.55 27.22 -4.93
C ASP A 263 12.44 28.01 -6.23
N ALA A 264 11.69 29.13 -6.18
CA ALA A 264 11.59 30.12 -7.24
C ALA A 264 11.18 29.53 -8.60
N VAL A 265 10.09 28.74 -8.62
CA VAL A 265 9.37 28.36 -9.84
C VAL A 265 8.79 29.63 -10.43
N PRO A 266 9.10 30.03 -11.70
CA PRO A 266 8.46 31.14 -12.36
C PRO A 266 6.94 30.93 -12.43
N VAL A 267 6.15 31.98 -12.14
CA VAL A 267 4.69 31.92 -12.20
C VAL A 267 4.13 33.19 -12.80
N VAL A 268 2.97 33.08 -13.42
CA VAL A 268 2.21 34.21 -13.92
C VAL A 268 0.93 34.33 -13.11
N SER A 269 0.76 35.48 -12.42
CA SER A 269 -0.47 35.82 -11.71
C SER A 269 -1.33 36.70 -12.63
N LEU A 270 -2.55 36.26 -12.92
CA LEU A 270 -3.43 36.88 -13.89
C LEU A 270 -4.83 37.06 -13.31
N TYR A 271 -5.42 38.23 -13.50
CA TYR A 271 -6.81 38.47 -13.12
C TYR A 271 -7.68 38.49 -14.38
N LYS A 272 -8.69 37.63 -14.43
CA LYS A 272 -9.64 37.52 -15.54
C LYS A 272 -11.01 38.00 -15.09
N TYR A 273 -11.65 38.80 -15.92
CA TYR A 273 -13.03 39.22 -15.77
C TYR A 273 -13.83 38.73 -16.97
N GLU A 274 -14.80 37.88 -16.74
CA GLU A 274 -15.73 37.38 -17.73
C GLU A 274 -17.05 37.09 -17.00
N GLU A 275 -18.04 37.99 -17.16
CA GLU A 275 -19.26 37.99 -16.36
C GLU A 275 -20.10 36.72 -16.56
N ASP A 276 -20.16 36.23 -17.80
CA ASP A 276 -20.90 35.02 -18.15
C ASP A 276 -20.32 33.76 -17.51
N ARG A 277 -19.01 33.76 -17.26
CA ARG A 277 -18.29 32.57 -16.74
C ARG A 277 -18.00 32.63 -15.26
N TYR A 278 -17.68 33.79 -14.74
CA TYR A 278 -17.21 33.99 -13.36
C TYR A 278 -18.14 34.85 -12.52
N GLY A 279 -19.24 35.39 -13.12
CA GLY A 279 -20.10 36.38 -12.51
C GLY A 279 -19.43 37.76 -12.43
N PRO A 280 -20.05 38.76 -11.73
CA PRO A 280 -19.59 40.14 -11.72
C PRO A 280 -18.38 40.36 -10.80
N LYS A 281 -17.33 39.56 -10.96
CA LYS A 281 -16.07 39.64 -10.20
C LYS A 281 -14.86 39.23 -11.04
N ALA A 282 -13.72 39.84 -10.75
CA ALA A 282 -12.46 39.34 -11.26
C ALA A 282 -12.01 38.10 -10.48
N VAL A 283 -11.57 37.08 -11.20
CA VAL A 283 -11.05 35.83 -10.64
C VAL A 283 -9.54 35.77 -10.90
N ARG A 284 -8.78 35.40 -9.87
CA ARG A 284 -7.34 35.28 -9.96
C ARG A 284 -6.95 33.89 -10.45
N PHE A 285 -6.04 33.88 -11.41
CA PHE A 285 -5.40 32.68 -11.93
C PHE A 285 -3.90 32.72 -11.67
N LEU A 286 -3.35 31.57 -11.41
CA LEU A 286 -1.92 31.34 -11.30
C LEU A 286 -1.53 30.29 -12.32
N SER A 287 -0.56 30.57 -13.20
CA SER A 287 -0.07 29.59 -14.15
C SER A 287 1.42 29.33 -14.00
N PHE A 288 1.83 28.12 -14.31
CA PHE A 288 3.21 27.65 -14.43
C PHE A 288 3.27 26.42 -15.33
N ALA A 289 4.44 26.10 -15.89
CA ALA A 289 4.63 24.91 -16.70
C ALA A 289 5.48 23.86 -15.98
N ASN A 290 5.24 22.58 -16.30
CA ASN A 290 6.04 21.47 -15.79
C ASN A 290 7.21 21.20 -16.73
N ASP A 291 8.15 22.13 -16.81
CA ASP A 291 9.32 22.08 -17.69
C ASP A 291 10.61 22.55 -16.99
N ALA A 292 11.72 22.48 -17.73
CA ALA A 292 13.03 22.86 -17.22
C ALA A 292 13.18 24.36 -16.95
N GLU A 293 12.47 25.24 -17.69
CA GLU A 293 12.49 26.70 -17.51
C GLU A 293 11.85 27.06 -16.16
N HIS A 294 10.84 26.29 -15.73
CA HIS A 294 10.19 26.40 -14.43
C HIS A 294 10.89 25.56 -13.35
N LYS A 295 12.10 25.04 -13.61
CA LYS A 295 12.87 24.16 -12.70
C LYS A 295 12.12 22.87 -12.29
N LEU A 296 11.16 22.50 -13.10
CA LEU A 296 10.34 21.29 -13.02
C LEU A 296 10.68 20.39 -14.22
N GLY A 297 9.76 19.58 -14.70
CA GLY A 297 9.89 18.85 -15.97
C GLY A 297 10.70 17.56 -15.91
N ALA A 298 11.26 17.19 -14.76
CA ALA A 298 11.94 15.90 -14.63
C ALA A 298 10.95 14.73 -14.72
N THR A 299 9.72 14.95 -14.27
CA THR A 299 8.65 13.96 -14.24
C THR A 299 7.29 14.64 -14.24
N PRO A 300 6.24 13.94 -14.64
CA PRO A 300 4.88 14.44 -14.46
C PRO A 300 4.57 14.79 -13.01
N ILE A 301 3.67 15.74 -12.80
CA ILE A 301 3.16 16.10 -11.48
C ILE A 301 1.81 15.40 -11.29
N PRO A 302 1.64 14.55 -10.26
CA PRO A 302 0.37 13.87 -9.98
C PRO A 302 -0.79 14.84 -9.76
N ASP A 303 -2.01 14.37 -10.01
CA ASP A 303 -3.22 15.10 -9.63
C ASP A 303 -3.26 15.40 -8.12
N GLY A 304 -3.76 16.58 -7.77
CA GLY A 304 -3.78 16.98 -6.37
C GLY A 304 -4.33 18.39 -6.16
N THR A 305 -4.22 18.85 -4.91
CA THR A 305 -4.63 20.18 -4.51
C THR A 305 -3.42 21.01 -4.14
N LEU A 306 -3.27 22.17 -4.77
CA LEU A 306 -2.30 23.20 -4.41
C LEU A 306 -2.95 24.22 -3.47
N LYS A 307 -2.36 24.42 -2.32
CA LYS A 307 -2.65 25.55 -1.43
C LYS A 307 -1.59 26.62 -1.63
N VAL A 308 -2.04 27.86 -1.89
CA VAL A 308 -1.15 28.97 -2.17
C VAL A 308 -1.10 29.92 -0.98
N TYR A 309 0.10 30.28 -0.61
CA TYR A 309 0.41 31.23 0.45
C TYR A 309 1.31 32.33 -0.08
N ARG A 310 1.38 33.46 0.60
CA ARG A 310 2.30 34.55 0.33
C ARG A 310 2.98 34.99 1.62
N GLY A 311 4.27 35.30 1.56
CA GLY A 311 4.99 35.94 2.65
C GLY A 311 4.49 37.38 2.84
N VAL A 312 4.13 37.74 4.06
CA VAL A 312 3.51 39.06 4.38
C VAL A 312 4.57 40.04 4.86
N ASP A 313 5.61 39.55 5.51
CA ASP A 313 6.66 40.37 6.13
C ASP A 313 8.03 39.64 6.17
N ASP A 314 9.03 40.36 6.63
CA ASP A 314 10.41 39.83 6.80
C ASP A 314 10.52 38.74 7.88
N GLU A 315 9.52 38.61 8.74
CA GLU A 315 9.43 37.57 9.78
C GLU A 315 8.86 36.25 9.27
N LYS A 316 8.59 36.13 7.96
CA LYS A 316 8.06 34.94 7.27
C LYS A 316 6.66 34.53 7.70
N HIS A 317 5.84 35.45 8.16
CA HIS A 317 4.41 35.19 8.31
C HIS A 317 3.77 34.94 6.95
N LEU A 318 2.89 33.93 6.90
CA LEU A 318 2.23 33.51 5.67
C LEU A 318 0.76 33.91 5.68
N ALA A 319 0.32 34.57 4.61
CA ALA A 319 -1.10 34.75 4.32
C ALA A 319 -1.57 33.65 3.38
N TYR A 320 -2.73 33.08 3.65
CA TYR A 320 -3.38 32.13 2.75
C TYR A 320 -4.07 32.88 1.62
N GLU A 321 -3.70 32.56 0.39
CA GLU A 321 -4.20 33.24 -0.83
C GLU A 321 -5.33 32.47 -1.53
N GLY A 322 -5.40 31.14 -1.33
CA GLY A 322 -6.40 30.29 -1.96
C GLY A 322 -5.92 28.87 -2.20
N GLN A 323 -6.78 28.08 -2.81
CA GLN A 323 -6.43 26.72 -3.24
C GLN A 323 -7.11 26.36 -4.56
N SER A 324 -6.45 25.51 -5.31
CA SER A 324 -6.98 24.95 -6.55
C SER A 324 -6.60 23.49 -6.68
N SER A 325 -7.47 22.70 -7.28
CA SER A 325 -7.15 21.31 -7.61
C SER A 325 -6.85 21.21 -9.09
N PHE A 326 -5.86 20.41 -9.43
CA PHE A 326 -5.48 20.15 -10.80
C PHE A 326 -5.39 18.66 -11.08
N LYS A 327 -5.54 18.31 -12.33
CA LYS A 327 -5.31 16.96 -12.83
C LYS A 327 -3.81 16.75 -13.04
N TYR A 328 -3.43 15.51 -13.30
CA TYR A 328 -2.11 15.12 -13.72
C TYR A 328 -1.53 16.11 -14.77
N ILE A 329 -0.32 16.63 -14.50
CA ILE A 329 0.38 17.57 -15.39
C ILE A 329 1.56 16.83 -16.03
N PRO A 330 1.48 16.51 -17.32
CA PRO A 330 2.60 15.92 -18.07
C PRO A 330 3.84 16.83 -18.08
N VAL A 331 4.97 16.25 -18.43
CA VAL A 331 6.19 17.03 -18.70
C VAL A 331 5.97 17.90 -19.93
N GLY A 332 6.34 19.18 -19.85
CA GLY A 332 6.19 20.17 -20.93
C GLY A 332 4.82 20.87 -20.97
N GLU A 333 3.87 20.48 -20.11
CA GLU A 333 2.53 21.08 -20.11
C GLU A 333 2.41 22.23 -19.11
N GLU A 334 1.63 23.25 -19.49
CA GLU A 334 1.25 24.37 -18.64
C GLU A 334 -0.02 24.07 -17.89
N VAL A 335 -0.10 24.54 -16.65
CA VAL A 335 -1.29 24.49 -15.83
C VAL A 335 -1.73 25.89 -15.43
N GLU A 336 -3.02 26.16 -15.52
CA GLU A 336 -3.66 27.38 -15.04
C GLU A 336 -4.63 27.04 -13.92
N LEU A 337 -4.40 27.64 -12.76
CA LEU A 337 -5.11 27.36 -11.51
C LEU A 337 -5.96 28.56 -11.10
N ASN A 338 -7.25 28.34 -10.88
CA ASN A 338 -8.17 29.34 -10.35
C ASN A 338 -8.05 29.37 -8.82
N LEU A 339 -7.69 30.52 -8.23
CA LEU A 339 -7.48 30.74 -6.80
C LEU A 339 -8.65 31.46 -6.13
#